data_bb13aa96212cccf4fae8f473705451d0
#
_entry.id   bb13aa96212cccf4fae8f473705451d0
#
_cell.length_a   1.000
_cell.length_b   1.000
_cell.length_c   1.000
_cell.angle_alpha   90.00
_cell.angle_beta   90.00
_cell.angle_gamma   90.00
#
_symmetry.space_group_name_H-M   'P 1'
#
loop_
_entity.id
_entity.type
_entity.pdbx_description
1 polymer ?
#
loop_
_entity_poly.entity_id
_entity_poly.type
_entity_poly.pdbx_seq_one_letter_code
_entity_poly.pdbx_strand_id
1 'polypeptide(L)'
;MHPIHERILEINREQSARYVADDAARRRYWAKHSTFFAAVKCMDGRVLFPTMTKTPLGLVKPFRAIGGKFEVWWPSFLGRIRYWVATAMTMGSRSFIFVTYHYSASDPHLGCAGWTYDTAVARAHAEHLASSLAEVFAEQLTAVVEGVAVLHPHAELV
;
A
#
# COMPACT_ATOMS: atom_id res chain seq x y z
N MET A 1 2.44 -30.49 -17.79
CA MET A 1 2.23 -29.07 -17.36
C MET A 1 3.22 -28.19 -18.14
N HIS A 2 2.87 -26.96 -18.49
CA HIS A 2 3.81 -26.11 -19.23
C HIS A 2 5.00 -25.72 -18.30
N PRO A 3 6.28 -25.75 -18.77
CA PRO A 3 7.46 -25.51 -17.94
C PRO A 3 7.42 -24.21 -17.10
N ILE A 4 6.80 -23.18 -17.65
CA ILE A 4 6.61 -21.90 -16.94
C ILE A 4 5.71 -22.05 -15.70
N HIS A 5 4.70 -22.91 -15.75
CA HIS A 5 3.83 -23.15 -14.59
C HIS A 5 4.59 -23.89 -13.48
N GLU A 6 5.43 -24.87 -13.85
CA GLU A 6 6.26 -25.60 -12.88
C GLU A 6 7.23 -24.64 -12.16
N ARG A 7 7.86 -23.75 -12.93
CA ARG A 7 8.77 -22.75 -12.37
C ARG A 7 8.05 -21.76 -11.45
N ILE A 8 6.86 -21.29 -11.83
CA ILE A 8 6.04 -20.41 -10.98
C ILE A 8 5.66 -21.10 -9.68
N LEU A 9 5.25 -22.37 -9.74
CA LEU A 9 4.89 -23.14 -8.55
C LEU A 9 6.08 -23.39 -7.62
N GLU A 10 7.26 -23.64 -8.17
CA GLU A 10 8.50 -23.78 -7.41
C GLU A 10 8.85 -22.47 -6.67
N ILE A 11 8.88 -21.34 -7.39
CA ILE A 11 9.10 -20.01 -6.81
C ILE A 11 8.08 -19.72 -5.70
N ASN A 12 6.81 -20.03 -5.95
CA ASN A 12 5.76 -19.80 -4.95
C ASN A 12 5.99 -20.63 -3.68
N ARG A 13 6.41 -21.91 -3.80
CA ARG A 13 6.75 -22.74 -2.63
C ARG A 13 7.90 -22.15 -1.83
N GLU A 14 8.98 -21.73 -2.52
CA GLU A 14 10.13 -21.11 -1.87
C GLU A 14 9.75 -19.82 -1.13
N GLN A 15 8.99 -18.92 -1.80
CA GLN A 15 8.58 -17.65 -1.19
C GLN A 15 7.60 -17.87 -0.02
N SER A 16 6.71 -18.85 -0.15
CA SER A 16 5.80 -19.22 0.94
C SER A 16 6.57 -19.75 2.16
N ALA A 17 7.58 -20.58 1.95
CA ALA A 17 8.43 -21.08 3.03
C ALA A 17 9.19 -19.95 3.73
N ARG A 18 9.75 -19.00 2.96
CA ARG A 18 10.41 -17.80 3.52
C ARG A 18 9.42 -16.93 4.31
N TYR A 19 8.22 -16.72 3.77
CA TYR A 19 7.20 -15.95 4.47
C TYR A 19 6.82 -16.58 5.81
N VAL A 20 6.68 -17.91 5.88
CA VAL A 20 6.40 -18.63 7.13
C VAL A 20 7.56 -18.50 8.11
N ALA A 21 8.82 -18.63 7.62
CA ALA A 21 10.01 -18.50 8.45
C ALA A 21 10.13 -17.11 9.12
N ASP A 22 9.62 -16.06 8.47
CA ASP A 22 9.65 -14.68 8.99
C ASP A 22 8.56 -14.37 10.03
N ASP A 23 7.77 -15.34 10.47
CA ASP A 23 6.67 -15.11 11.41
C ASP A 23 7.14 -14.48 12.73
N ALA A 24 8.28 -14.89 13.24
CA ALA A 24 8.85 -14.33 14.46
C ALA A 24 9.20 -12.82 14.31
N ALA A 25 9.66 -12.40 13.12
CA ALA A 25 9.94 -10.99 12.84
C ALA A 25 8.64 -10.16 12.81
N ARG A 26 7.56 -10.69 12.20
CA ARG A 26 6.24 -10.05 12.19
C ARG A 26 5.67 -9.90 13.59
N ARG A 27 5.75 -10.94 14.42
CA ARG A 27 5.28 -10.90 15.82
C ARG A 27 6.06 -9.88 16.66
N ARG A 28 7.39 -9.81 16.52
CA ARG A 28 8.21 -8.80 17.23
C ARG A 28 7.85 -7.39 16.79
N TYR A 29 7.66 -7.18 15.49
CA TYR A 29 7.26 -5.88 14.96
C TYR A 29 5.89 -5.46 15.49
N TRP A 30 4.90 -6.38 15.46
CA TRP A 30 3.57 -6.16 15.99
C TRP A 30 3.58 -5.84 17.49
N ALA A 31 4.30 -6.62 18.29
CA ALA A 31 4.43 -6.41 19.72
C ALA A 31 5.00 -5.02 20.06
N LYS A 32 5.89 -4.52 19.22
CA LYS A 32 6.50 -3.20 19.40
C LYS A 32 5.60 -2.05 18.96
N HIS A 33 4.81 -2.23 17.90
CA HIS A 33 4.11 -1.12 17.26
C HIS A 33 2.59 -1.16 17.41
N SER A 34 1.97 -2.27 17.76
CA SER A 34 0.54 -2.46 18.01
C SER A 34 -0.40 -1.56 17.19
N THR A 35 -0.10 -1.42 15.89
CA THR A 35 -0.80 -0.53 14.98
C THR A 35 -1.18 -1.29 13.71
N PHE A 36 -2.43 -1.18 13.30
CA PHE A 36 -2.90 -1.69 12.03
C PHE A 36 -2.49 -0.73 10.92
N PHE A 37 -1.62 -1.19 10.03
CA PHE A 37 -1.14 -0.41 8.89
C PHE A 37 -1.88 -0.78 7.62
N ALA A 38 -2.28 0.22 6.86
CA ALA A 38 -2.80 0.07 5.51
C ALA A 38 -2.14 1.08 4.56
N ALA A 39 -2.18 0.80 3.27
CA ALA A 39 -1.75 1.73 2.24
C ALA A 39 -2.74 1.73 1.07
N VAL A 40 -3.29 2.88 0.76
CA VAL A 40 -3.96 3.15 -0.51
C VAL A 40 -2.90 3.55 -1.51
N LYS A 41 -2.80 2.81 -2.61
CA LYS A 41 -1.72 3.00 -3.56
C LYS A 41 -2.09 2.63 -4.99
N CYS A 42 -1.31 3.14 -5.94
CA CYS A 42 -1.39 2.68 -7.32
C CYS A 42 -1.10 1.18 -7.41
N MET A 43 -1.72 0.53 -8.40
CA MET A 43 -1.42 -0.86 -8.74
C MET A 43 -0.05 -1.05 -9.39
N ASP A 44 0.66 0.03 -9.73
CA ASP A 44 2.00 0.02 -10.28
C ASP A 44 2.94 -0.87 -9.44
N GLY A 45 3.61 -1.82 -10.10
CA GLY A 45 4.48 -2.80 -9.45
C GLY A 45 5.71 -2.20 -8.76
N ARG A 46 6.13 -0.99 -9.16
CA ARG A 46 7.26 -0.26 -8.54
C ARG A 46 6.93 0.29 -7.15
N VAL A 47 5.64 0.44 -6.82
CA VAL A 47 5.18 0.93 -5.52
C VAL A 47 5.11 -0.24 -4.54
N LEU A 48 6.24 -0.61 -3.95
CA LEU A 48 6.39 -1.73 -3.00
C LEU A 48 6.47 -1.21 -1.57
N PHE A 49 5.31 -0.98 -0.96
CA PHE A 49 5.19 -0.31 0.33
C PHE A 49 5.99 -0.97 1.47
N PRO A 50 5.96 -2.30 1.65
CA PRO A 50 6.78 -2.95 2.69
C PRO A 50 8.28 -2.71 2.52
N THR A 51 8.78 -2.70 1.27
CA THR A 51 10.18 -2.40 0.97
C THR A 51 10.54 -0.96 1.33
N MET A 52 9.67 -0.01 0.98
CA MET A 52 9.88 1.42 1.22
C MET A 52 9.87 1.77 2.72
N THR A 53 9.01 1.12 3.49
CA THR A 53 8.85 1.36 4.93
C THR A 53 9.69 0.42 5.80
N LYS A 54 10.41 -0.53 5.19
CA LYS A 54 11.12 -1.61 5.89
C LYS A 54 10.24 -2.39 6.87
N THR A 55 8.94 -2.48 6.57
CA THR A 55 8.01 -3.30 7.35
C THR A 55 8.09 -4.76 6.92
N PRO A 56 7.97 -5.72 7.82
CA PRO A 56 7.85 -7.12 7.45
C PRO A 56 6.67 -7.37 6.52
N LEU A 57 6.83 -8.28 5.56
CA LEU A 57 5.77 -8.66 4.63
C LEU A 57 4.51 -9.12 5.37
N GLY A 58 3.35 -8.70 4.88
CA GLY A 58 2.04 -9.10 5.42
C GLY A 58 1.48 -8.20 6.51
N LEU A 59 2.23 -7.20 7.01
CA LEU A 59 1.75 -6.27 8.03
C LEU A 59 0.97 -5.09 7.47
N VAL A 60 1.32 -4.61 6.28
CA VAL A 60 0.63 -3.49 5.65
C VAL A 60 -0.46 -4.02 4.72
N LYS A 61 -1.72 -3.68 5.00
CA LYS A 61 -2.86 -4.04 4.15
C LYS A 61 -2.89 -3.16 2.90
N PRO A 62 -2.75 -3.70 1.68
CA PRO A 62 -2.77 -2.89 0.47
C PRO A 62 -4.20 -2.71 -0.06
N PHE A 63 -4.57 -1.47 -0.36
CA PHE A 63 -5.70 -1.11 -1.22
C PHE A 63 -5.12 -0.60 -2.53
N ARG A 64 -5.38 -1.29 -3.63
CA ARG A 64 -4.76 -1.03 -4.93
C ARG A 64 -5.79 -0.73 -6.01
N ALA A 65 -5.59 0.37 -6.71
CA ALA A 65 -6.33 0.75 -7.93
C ALA A 65 -5.40 1.48 -8.88
N ILE A 66 -5.79 1.63 -10.16
CA ILE A 66 -5.07 2.48 -11.11
C ILE A 66 -5.01 3.90 -10.55
N GLY A 67 -3.82 4.47 -10.46
CA GLY A 67 -3.62 5.79 -9.88
C GLY A 67 -3.88 5.89 -8.37
N GLY A 68 -4.17 4.78 -7.69
CA GLY A 68 -4.64 4.84 -6.31
C GLY A 68 -6.03 5.47 -6.16
N LYS A 69 -6.80 5.53 -7.26
CA LYS A 69 -8.12 6.15 -7.31
C LYS A 69 -9.13 5.37 -6.49
N PHE A 70 -9.45 5.90 -5.34
CA PHE A 70 -10.53 5.43 -4.48
C PHE A 70 -11.38 6.63 -4.07
N GLU A 71 -12.67 6.38 -3.93
CA GLU A 71 -13.60 7.32 -3.33
C GLU A 71 -14.13 6.74 -2.02
N VAL A 72 -14.14 7.54 -0.97
CA VAL A 72 -14.58 7.08 0.36
C VAL A 72 -16.02 6.55 0.30
N TRP A 73 -16.84 7.07 -0.60
CA TRP A 73 -18.24 6.68 -0.78
C TRP A 73 -18.45 5.38 -1.56
N TRP A 74 -17.43 4.80 -2.15
CA TRP A 74 -17.58 3.49 -2.78
C TRP A 74 -17.89 2.42 -1.74
N PRO A 75 -19.06 1.74 -1.82
CA PRO A 75 -19.48 0.82 -0.76
C PRO A 75 -18.46 -0.27 -0.47
N SER A 76 -17.79 -0.79 -1.51
CA SER A 76 -16.77 -1.83 -1.36
C SER A 76 -15.50 -1.32 -0.67
N PHE A 77 -15.09 -0.08 -0.91
CA PHE A 77 -13.92 0.52 -0.26
C PHE A 77 -14.26 0.93 1.17
N LEU A 78 -15.32 1.70 1.36
CA LEU A 78 -15.78 2.15 2.68
C LEU A 78 -16.04 0.96 3.61
N GLY A 79 -16.75 -0.07 3.13
CA GLY A 79 -17.04 -1.27 3.93
C GLY A 79 -15.78 -2.01 4.37
N ARG A 80 -14.77 -2.09 3.51
CA ARG A 80 -13.47 -2.71 3.87
C ARG A 80 -12.67 -1.89 4.88
N ILE A 81 -12.65 -0.56 4.74
CA ILE A 81 -11.98 0.31 5.71
C ILE A 81 -12.70 0.24 7.05
N ARG A 82 -14.04 0.31 7.09
CA ARG A 82 -14.83 0.19 8.32
C ARG A 82 -14.55 -1.12 9.05
N TYR A 83 -14.58 -2.24 8.34
CA TYR A 83 -14.27 -3.54 8.92
C TYR A 83 -12.85 -3.59 9.49
N TRP A 84 -11.87 -3.04 8.77
CA TRP A 84 -10.48 -3.02 9.19
C TRP A 84 -10.25 -2.13 10.42
N VAL A 85 -10.86 -0.93 10.47
CA VAL A 85 -10.81 -0.02 11.62
C VAL A 85 -11.49 -0.66 12.84
N ALA A 86 -12.69 -1.23 12.65
CA ALA A 86 -13.40 -1.92 13.74
C ALA A 86 -12.59 -3.09 14.31
N THR A 87 -11.91 -3.87 13.45
CA THR A 87 -11.03 -4.94 13.91
C THR A 87 -9.87 -4.41 14.75
N ALA A 88 -9.24 -3.31 14.34
CA ALA A 88 -8.17 -2.68 15.12
C ALA A 88 -8.70 -2.24 16.50
N MET A 89 -9.85 -1.61 16.55
CA MET A 89 -10.48 -1.16 17.80
C MET A 89 -10.77 -2.32 18.76
N THR A 90 -11.33 -3.44 18.26
CA THR A 90 -11.61 -4.62 19.10
C THR A 90 -10.34 -5.24 19.66
N MET A 91 -9.21 -5.03 19.02
CA MET A 91 -7.89 -5.48 19.50
C MET A 91 -7.15 -4.44 20.34
N GLY A 92 -7.78 -3.31 20.67
CA GLY A 92 -7.13 -2.22 21.40
C GLY A 92 -5.98 -1.56 20.65
N SER A 93 -5.97 -1.68 19.32
CA SER A 93 -4.92 -1.16 18.44
C SER A 93 -5.37 0.11 17.73
N ARG A 94 -4.39 0.88 17.25
CA ARG A 94 -4.64 2.06 16.40
C ARG A 94 -4.70 1.65 14.92
N SER A 95 -5.43 2.43 14.14
CA SER A 95 -5.46 2.30 12.67
C SER A 95 -4.67 3.45 12.05
N PHE A 96 -3.78 3.11 11.11
CA PHE A 96 -2.96 4.08 10.39
C PHE A 96 -2.96 3.74 8.90
N ILE A 97 -3.35 4.70 8.05
CA ILE A 97 -3.42 4.51 6.62
C ILE A 97 -2.54 5.54 5.88
N PHE A 98 -1.68 5.04 5.01
CA PHE A 98 -0.96 5.87 4.06
C PHE A 98 -1.81 6.01 2.79
N VAL A 99 -2.10 7.22 2.40
CA VAL A 99 -2.72 7.52 1.10
C VAL A 99 -1.62 8.02 0.19
N THR A 100 -1.24 7.22 -0.81
CA THR A 100 -0.03 7.49 -1.58
C THR A 100 -0.35 7.90 -3.02
N TYR A 101 0.45 8.81 -3.55
CA TYR A 101 0.62 9.06 -4.97
C TYR A 101 2.06 8.76 -5.37
N HIS A 102 2.34 8.48 -6.63
CA HIS A 102 3.71 8.24 -7.09
C HIS A 102 4.05 9.09 -8.31
N TYR A 103 5.33 9.42 -8.40
CA TYR A 103 5.88 10.27 -9.44
C TYR A 103 7.28 9.80 -9.83
N SER A 104 7.78 10.24 -10.98
CA SER A 104 9.17 10.06 -11.36
C SER A 104 9.91 11.41 -11.26
N ALA A 105 11.05 11.40 -10.59
CA ALA A 105 11.88 12.59 -10.45
C ALA A 105 12.71 12.91 -11.71
N SER A 106 13.03 11.88 -12.51
CA SER A 106 13.89 12.02 -13.70
C SER A 106 13.10 12.34 -14.96
N ASP A 107 11.91 11.76 -15.12
CA ASP A 107 11.06 11.95 -16.28
C ASP A 107 9.58 11.86 -15.86
N PRO A 108 8.81 12.96 -15.97
CA PRO A 108 7.39 12.96 -15.61
C PRO A 108 6.58 11.88 -16.33
N HIS A 109 6.91 11.53 -17.57
CA HIS A 109 6.21 10.48 -18.35
C HIS A 109 6.41 9.06 -17.79
N LEU A 110 7.32 8.89 -16.85
CA LEU A 110 7.53 7.64 -16.11
C LEU A 110 6.78 7.61 -14.76
N GLY A 111 6.02 8.68 -14.45
CA GLY A 111 5.18 8.77 -13.28
C GLY A 111 3.90 7.92 -13.37
N CYS A 112 2.82 8.40 -12.77
CA CYS A 112 1.56 7.66 -12.70
C CYS A 112 0.69 7.82 -13.95
N ALA A 113 0.64 6.80 -14.80
CA ALA A 113 -0.22 6.80 -15.99
C ALA A 113 -1.72 6.92 -15.64
N GLY A 114 -2.14 6.48 -14.46
CA GLY A 114 -3.52 6.63 -13.99
C GLY A 114 -3.96 8.08 -13.84
N TRP A 115 -3.03 9.02 -13.77
CA TRP A 115 -3.25 10.46 -13.70
C TRP A 115 -2.66 11.20 -14.91
N THR A 116 -2.46 10.49 -16.01
CA THR A 116 -1.85 11.06 -17.22
C THR A 116 -0.52 11.76 -16.91
N TYR A 117 0.22 11.15 -15.96
CA TYR A 117 1.52 11.63 -15.45
C TYR A 117 1.48 12.97 -14.69
N ASP A 118 0.30 13.53 -14.42
CA ASP A 118 0.14 14.76 -13.65
C ASP A 118 0.26 14.47 -12.15
N THR A 119 1.42 14.80 -11.60
CA THR A 119 1.74 14.61 -10.17
C THR A 119 0.91 15.52 -9.26
N ALA A 120 0.58 16.73 -9.71
CA ALA A 120 -0.19 17.67 -8.90
C ALA A 120 -1.63 17.17 -8.70
N VAL A 121 -2.25 16.68 -9.77
CA VAL A 121 -3.60 16.07 -9.72
C VAL A 121 -3.58 14.80 -8.87
N ALA A 122 -2.57 13.95 -9.04
CA ALA A 122 -2.43 12.74 -8.24
C ALA A 122 -2.32 13.04 -6.73
N ARG A 123 -1.53 14.07 -6.39
CA ARG A 123 -1.36 14.54 -5.01
C ARG A 123 -2.65 15.13 -4.45
N ALA A 124 -3.32 16.00 -5.19
CA ALA A 124 -4.58 16.61 -4.76
C ALA A 124 -5.66 15.55 -4.47
N HIS A 125 -5.75 14.50 -5.31
CA HIS A 125 -6.64 13.38 -5.03
C HIS A 125 -6.26 12.63 -3.75
N ALA A 126 -5.00 12.37 -3.52
CA ALA A 126 -4.55 11.71 -2.29
C ALA A 126 -4.86 12.54 -1.03
N GLU A 127 -4.66 13.85 -1.10
CA GLU A 127 -5.00 14.79 -0.03
C GLU A 127 -6.51 14.81 0.24
N HIS A 128 -7.33 14.87 -0.82
CA HIS A 128 -8.79 14.82 -0.70
C HIS A 128 -9.26 13.50 -0.07
N LEU A 129 -8.74 12.37 -0.53
CA LEU A 129 -9.11 11.06 0.03
C LEU A 129 -8.70 10.93 1.50
N ALA A 130 -7.51 11.40 1.88
CA ALA A 130 -7.05 11.38 3.26
C ALA A 130 -7.94 12.23 4.17
N SER A 131 -8.31 13.43 3.72
CA SER A 131 -9.24 14.31 4.45
C SER A 131 -10.61 13.67 4.62
N SER A 132 -11.16 13.08 3.56
CA SER A 132 -12.46 12.38 3.62
C SER A 132 -12.43 11.17 4.56
N LEU A 133 -11.33 10.42 4.60
CA LEU A 133 -11.15 9.33 5.55
C LEU A 133 -11.08 9.85 7.00
N ALA A 134 -10.37 10.95 7.23
CA ALA A 134 -10.29 11.58 8.55
C ALA A 134 -11.66 12.10 9.03
N GLU A 135 -12.47 12.67 8.14
CA GLU A 135 -13.85 13.10 8.45
C GLU A 135 -14.75 11.93 8.83
N VAL A 136 -14.68 10.82 8.08
CA VAL A 136 -15.56 9.65 8.30
C VAL A 136 -15.19 8.88 9.56
N PHE A 137 -13.90 8.76 9.87
CA PHE A 137 -13.40 7.90 10.94
C PHE A 137 -12.89 8.65 12.17
N ALA A 138 -12.74 9.97 12.06
CA ALA A 138 -12.27 10.85 13.14
C ALA A 138 -11.03 10.26 13.87
N GLU A 139 -11.07 10.15 15.18
CA GLU A 139 -9.94 9.66 15.99
C GLU A 139 -9.62 8.16 15.82
N GLN A 140 -10.50 7.40 15.16
CA GLN A 140 -10.33 5.96 14.97
C GLN A 140 -9.28 5.61 13.89
N LEU A 141 -9.00 6.54 12.99
CA LEU A 141 -8.09 6.37 11.88
C LEU A 141 -7.19 7.59 11.70
N THR A 142 -5.89 7.38 11.67
CA THR A 142 -4.93 8.40 11.24
C THR A 142 -4.61 8.18 9.76
N ALA A 143 -4.91 9.16 8.92
CA ALA A 143 -4.59 9.16 7.49
C ALA A 143 -3.45 10.15 7.21
N VAL A 144 -2.45 9.71 6.43
CA VAL A 144 -1.29 10.52 6.05
C VAL A 144 -1.07 10.42 4.55
N VAL A 145 -0.80 11.54 3.91
CA VAL A 145 -0.45 11.60 2.48
C VAL A 145 1.06 11.47 2.31
N GLU A 146 1.48 10.59 1.40
CA GLU A 146 2.88 10.36 1.10
C GLU A 146 3.14 10.30 -0.41
N GLY A 147 4.12 11.06 -0.87
CA GLY A 147 4.61 11.02 -2.24
C GLY A 147 5.71 9.97 -2.41
N VAL A 148 5.53 9.08 -3.38
CA VAL A 148 6.45 7.99 -3.67
C VAL A 148 7.20 8.26 -4.95
N ALA A 149 8.50 8.55 -4.86
CA ALA A 149 9.38 8.59 -6.03
C ALA A 149 9.60 7.16 -6.54
N VAL A 150 9.38 6.95 -7.84
CA VAL A 150 9.65 5.68 -8.50
C VAL A 150 10.79 5.83 -9.49
N LEU A 151 11.69 4.84 -9.52
CA LEU A 151 12.76 4.76 -10.50
C LEU A 151 12.29 3.97 -11.72
N HIS A 152 12.81 4.31 -12.88
CA HIS A 152 12.60 3.51 -14.08
C HIS A 152 13.42 2.22 -13.98
N PRO A 153 12.83 1.04 -14.20
CA PRO A 153 13.53 -0.23 -14.00
C PRO A 153 14.75 -0.44 -14.93
N HIS A 154 14.86 0.36 -15.98
CA HIS A 154 15.99 0.32 -16.93
C HIS A 154 17.02 1.44 -16.74
N ALA A 155 16.84 2.34 -15.78
CA ALA A 155 17.79 3.42 -15.52
C ALA A 155 19.08 2.96 -14.80
N GLU A 156 19.08 1.74 -14.26
CA GLU A 156 20.24 1.16 -13.56
C GLU A 156 21.09 0.22 -14.44
N LEU A 157 20.76 0.10 -15.74
CA LEU A 157 21.46 -0.79 -16.68
C LEU A 157 22.28 -0.04 -17.75
N VAL A 158 22.61 1.21 -17.53
CA VAL A 158 23.49 1.98 -18.42
C VAL A 158 24.77 2.34 -17.70
#